data_60a61d7904869abb62536887b49eb094
#
_entry.id   60a61d7904869abb62536887b49eb094
#
_cell.length_a   1.000
_cell.length_b   1.000
_cell.length_c   1.000
_cell.angle_alpha   90.00
_cell.angle_beta   90.00
_cell.angle_gamma   90.00
#
_symmetry.space_group_name_H-M   'P 1'
#
loop_
_entity.id
_entity.type
_entity.pdbx_description
1 polymer ?
#
loop_
_entity_poly.entity_id
_entity_poly.type
_entity_poly.pdbx_seq_one_letter_code
_entity_poly.pdbx_strand_id
1 'polypeptide(L)'
;FPYTTLFRSYTIPEISSVGKTEQQLTAMKVPYEVGRAQFKHLARAQIVGMSVGTLKILFHRETKEILGIHCFGERAAEIIHIGQAIMEQKGGGNTIEYFVNTTFNYPTMAEAYRVAALNGLNRLF
;
A
#
# COMPACT_ATOMS: atom_id res chain seq x y z
N PHE A 1 11.63 -11.57 9.32
CA PHE A 1 11.53 -10.15 9.66
C PHE A 1 10.06 -9.77 9.79
N PRO A 2 9.67 -9.21 10.94
CA PRO A 2 8.25 -8.94 11.21
C PRO A 2 7.62 -7.97 10.22
N TYR A 3 8.39 -7.03 9.66
CA TYR A 3 7.84 -6.00 8.78
C TYR A 3 7.76 -6.43 7.33
N THR A 4 8.44 -7.51 6.94
CA THR A 4 8.51 -7.94 5.55
C THR A 4 7.85 -9.29 5.31
N THR A 5 7.17 -9.83 6.31
CA THR A 5 6.43 -11.08 6.14
C THR A 5 5.34 -10.89 5.11
N LEU A 6 5.41 -11.68 4.05
CA LEU A 6 4.44 -11.65 2.97
C LEU A 6 3.35 -12.70 3.24
N PHE A 7 2.11 -12.27 3.22
CA PHE A 7 0.96 -13.16 3.23
C PHE A 7 0.26 -13.10 1.89
N ARG A 8 -0.04 -14.26 1.31
CA ARG A 8 -0.76 -14.36 0.06
C ARG A 8 -1.78 -15.47 0.14
N SER A 9 -3.02 -15.18 -0.24
CA SER A 9 -4.08 -16.15 -0.35
C SER A 9 -4.45 -16.35 -1.82
N TYR A 10 -4.63 -17.59 -2.23
CA TYR A 10 -5.05 -17.94 -3.59
C TYR A 10 -6.57 -17.92 -3.74
N THR A 11 -7.21 -16.98 -3.06
CA THR A 11 -8.65 -16.75 -3.23
C THR A 11 -8.93 -15.95 -4.51
N ILE A 12 -10.20 -15.86 -4.88
CA ILE A 12 -10.65 -15.01 -5.98
C ILE A 12 -11.74 -14.11 -5.40
N PRO A 13 -11.47 -12.78 -5.25
CA PRO A 13 -10.23 -12.07 -5.62
C PRO A 13 -9.06 -12.37 -4.68
N GLU A 14 -7.84 -12.06 -5.14
CA GLU A 14 -6.62 -12.29 -4.39
C GLU A 14 -6.50 -11.36 -3.18
N ILE A 15 -5.83 -11.85 -2.14
CA ILE A 15 -5.47 -11.05 -0.97
C ILE A 15 -3.97 -11.19 -0.77
N SER A 16 -3.27 -10.08 -0.62
CA SER A 16 -1.84 -10.07 -0.34
C SER A 16 -1.52 -8.99 0.68
N SER A 17 -0.62 -9.28 1.59
CA SER A 17 -0.21 -8.29 2.57
C SER A 17 1.25 -8.49 2.96
N VAL A 18 1.88 -7.40 3.41
CA VAL A 18 3.23 -7.40 3.94
C VAL A 18 3.27 -6.42 5.11
N GLY A 19 4.03 -6.78 6.16
CA GLY A 19 4.18 -5.94 7.33
C GLY A 19 3.04 -6.09 8.34
N LYS A 20 2.80 -5.02 9.10
CA LYS A 20 1.88 -5.01 10.24
C LYS A 20 0.45 -4.71 9.82
N THR A 21 -0.48 -5.19 10.65
CA THR A 21 -1.90 -4.84 10.54
C THR A 21 -2.22 -3.66 11.46
N GLU A 22 -3.40 -3.05 11.27
CA GLU A 22 -3.86 -1.98 12.16
C GLU A 22 -3.98 -2.49 13.60
N GLN A 23 -4.47 -3.72 13.78
CA GLN A 23 -4.61 -4.30 15.10
C GLN A 23 -3.26 -4.45 15.80
N GLN A 24 -2.26 -4.91 15.08
CA GLN A 24 -0.91 -5.05 15.63
C GLN A 24 -0.31 -3.69 16.01
N LEU A 25 -0.45 -2.70 15.14
CA LEU A 25 0.08 -1.35 15.42
C LEU A 25 -0.62 -0.71 16.61
N THR A 26 -1.93 -0.88 16.74
CA THR A 26 -2.68 -0.39 17.88
C THR A 26 -2.22 -1.06 19.17
N ALA A 27 -2.05 -2.37 19.15
CA ALA A 27 -1.58 -3.13 20.33
C ALA A 27 -0.16 -2.72 20.73
N MET A 28 0.70 -2.39 19.77
CA MET A 28 2.07 -1.93 20.01
C MET A 28 2.14 -0.45 20.37
N LYS A 29 1.02 0.26 20.35
CA LYS A 29 0.93 1.71 20.61
C LYS A 29 1.79 2.53 19.66
N VAL A 30 1.92 2.07 18.42
CA VAL A 30 2.62 2.81 17.37
C VAL A 30 1.65 3.82 16.75
N PRO A 31 2.01 5.11 16.70
CA PRO A 31 1.15 6.11 16.05
C PRO A 31 1.19 5.90 14.53
N TYR A 32 0.08 5.51 13.95
CA TYR A 32 0.00 5.23 12.51
C TYR A 32 -1.17 5.95 11.87
N GLU A 33 -1.12 6.05 10.56
CA GLU A 33 -2.20 6.53 9.73
C GLU A 33 -2.41 5.57 8.56
N VAL A 34 -3.57 5.64 7.93
CA VAL A 34 -3.97 4.74 6.85
C VAL A 34 -4.25 5.55 5.59
N GLY A 35 -3.62 5.14 4.50
CA GLY A 35 -3.96 5.66 3.17
C GLY A 35 -4.58 4.54 2.33
N ARG A 36 -5.61 4.88 1.56
CA ARG A 36 -6.33 3.91 0.74
C ARG A 36 -6.48 4.38 -0.70
N ALA A 37 -6.45 3.42 -1.61
CA ALA A 37 -6.80 3.64 -3.00
C ALA A 37 -7.84 2.59 -3.40
N GLN A 38 -8.98 3.04 -3.89
CA GLN A 38 -10.01 2.15 -4.44
C GLN A 38 -9.71 1.91 -5.91
N PHE A 39 -9.65 0.65 -6.34
CA PHE A 39 -9.32 0.32 -7.73
C PHE A 39 -10.29 0.93 -8.73
N LYS A 40 -11.55 1.05 -8.36
CA LYS A 40 -12.56 1.63 -9.25
C LYS A 40 -12.26 3.07 -9.69
N HIS A 41 -11.37 3.76 -8.98
CA HIS A 41 -10.99 5.13 -9.31
C HIS A 41 -9.69 5.20 -10.13
N LEU A 42 -9.06 4.06 -10.42
CA LEU A 42 -7.81 4.02 -11.18
C LEU A 42 -8.11 3.84 -12.67
N ALA A 43 -7.41 4.61 -13.51
CA ALA A 43 -7.60 4.53 -14.96
C ALA A 43 -7.34 3.13 -15.49
N ARG A 44 -6.26 2.48 -15.07
CA ARG A 44 -5.93 1.13 -15.53
C ARG A 44 -7.01 0.12 -15.17
N ALA A 45 -7.52 0.20 -13.94
CA ALA A 45 -8.56 -0.71 -13.49
C ALA A 45 -9.83 -0.55 -14.32
N GLN A 46 -10.18 0.68 -14.68
CA GLN A 46 -11.32 0.97 -15.53
C GLN A 46 -11.13 0.40 -16.94
N ILE A 47 -9.92 0.54 -17.50
CA ILE A 47 -9.61 0.06 -18.86
C ILE A 47 -9.73 -1.46 -18.93
N VAL A 48 -9.24 -2.19 -17.94
CA VAL A 48 -9.20 -3.65 -17.97
C VAL A 48 -10.35 -4.31 -17.20
N GLY A 49 -11.26 -3.53 -16.64
CA GLY A 49 -12.41 -4.06 -15.92
C GLY A 49 -12.10 -4.57 -14.51
N MET A 50 -10.98 -4.17 -13.91
CA MET A 50 -10.56 -4.58 -12.57
C MET A 50 -11.04 -3.58 -11.51
N SER A 51 -12.34 -3.33 -11.44
CA SER A 51 -12.86 -2.26 -10.58
C SER A 51 -13.02 -2.65 -9.12
N VAL A 52 -12.96 -3.93 -8.77
CA VAL A 52 -13.11 -4.40 -7.40
C VAL A 52 -11.76 -4.56 -6.75
N GLY A 53 -11.55 -3.88 -5.64
CA GLY A 53 -10.32 -4.01 -4.89
C GLY A 53 -9.86 -2.70 -4.26
N THR A 54 -8.85 -2.83 -3.41
CA THR A 54 -8.30 -1.69 -2.69
C THR A 54 -6.84 -1.96 -2.34
N LEU A 55 -6.05 -0.91 -2.28
CA LEU A 55 -4.71 -0.91 -1.70
C LEU A 55 -4.73 -0.05 -0.45
N LYS A 56 -4.26 -0.60 0.66
CA LYS A 56 -4.18 0.10 1.93
C LYS A 56 -2.72 0.14 2.38
N ILE A 57 -2.25 1.34 2.73
CA ILE A 57 -0.90 1.54 3.26
C ILE A 57 -1.01 2.05 4.69
N LEU A 58 -0.31 1.39 5.61
CA LEU A 58 -0.18 1.83 6.99
C LEU A 58 1.20 2.45 7.14
N PHE A 59 1.27 3.66 7.69
CA PHE A 59 2.55 4.35 7.84
C PHE A 59 2.60 5.11 9.17
N HIS A 60 3.82 5.34 9.64
CA HIS A 60 4.04 6.06 10.89
C HIS A 60 3.65 7.53 10.71
N ARG A 61 2.87 8.06 11.66
CA ARG A 61 2.37 9.44 11.56
C ARG A 61 3.47 10.49 11.52
N GLU A 62 4.59 10.23 12.20
CA GLU A 62 5.68 11.21 12.32
C GLU A 62 6.76 10.97 11.28
N THR A 63 7.30 9.76 11.21
CA THR A 63 8.42 9.44 10.31
C THR A 63 7.97 9.16 8.88
N LYS A 64 6.69 8.81 8.68
CA LYS A 64 6.09 8.38 7.42
C LYS A 64 6.65 7.07 6.91
N GLU A 65 7.35 6.33 7.77
CA GLU A 65 7.83 4.98 7.44
C GLU A 65 6.66 4.05 7.14
N ILE A 66 6.78 3.27 6.08
CA ILE A 66 5.76 2.29 5.71
C ILE A 66 5.81 1.13 6.69
N LEU A 67 4.70 0.85 7.35
CA LEU A 67 4.59 -0.17 8.39
C LEU A 67 3.85 -1.42 7.93
N GLY A 68 2.98 -1.29 6.96
CA GLY A 68 2.24 -2.41 6.40
C GLY A 68 1.53 -2.03 5.12
N ILE A 69 1.35 -3.02 4.24
CA ILE A 69 0.63 -2.84 2.99
C ILE A 69 -0.29 -4.02 2.80
N HIS A 70 -1.54 -3.74 2.49
CA HIS A 70 -2.57 -4.75 2.31
C HIS A 70 -3.30 -4.49 0.99
N CYS A 71 -3.34 -5.49 0.13
CA CYS A 71 -3.93 -5.38 -1.18
C CYS A 71 -4.99 -6.46 -1.37
N PHE A 72 -6.16 -6.07 -1.83
CA PHE A 72 -7.27 -6.96 -2.11
C PHE A 72 -7.75 -6.66 -3.52
N GLY A 73 -7.89 -7.70 -4.33
CA GLY A 73 -8.40 -7.57 -5.68
C GLY A 73 -7.59 -8.36 -6.68
N GLU A 74 -7.99 -8.32 -7.93
CA GLU A 74 -7.28 -9.00 -8.99
C GLU A 74 -5.86 -8.44 -9.11
N ARG A 75 -4.88 -9.33 -9.26
CA ARG A 75 -3.45 -9.03 -9.33
C ARG A 75 -2.85 -8.48 -8.02
N ALA A 76 -3.52 -8.66 -6.90
CA ALA A 76 -2.98 -8.24 -5.61
C ALA A 76 -1.59 -8.85 -5.38
N ALA A 77 -1.37 -10.09 -5.80
CA ALA A 77 -0.09 -10.78 -5.64
C ALA A 77 1.04 -10.12 -6.44
N GLU A 78 0.73 -9.42 -7.52
CA GLU A 78 1.73 -8.67 -8.29
C GLU A 78 1.92 -7.27 -7.71
N ILE A 79 0.81 -6.61 -7.40
CA ILE A 79 0.82 -5.22 -6.92
C ILE A 79 1.60 -5.08 -5.62
N ILE A 80 1.51 -6.06 -4.73
CA ILE A 80 2.13 -6.01 -3.41
C ILE A 80 3.65 -5.87 -3.46
N HIS A 81 4.29 -6.39 -4.51
CA HIS A 81 5.75 -6.43 -4.57
C HIS A 81 6.40 -5.06 -4.68
N ILE A 82 5.73 -4.07 -5.25
CA ILE A 82 6.25 -2.70 -5.29
C ILE A 82 6.44 -2.19 -3.86
N GLY A 83 5.40 -2.30 -3.05
CA GLY A 83 5.46 -1.85 -1.66
C GLY A 83 6.44 -2.66 -0.83
N GLN A 84 6.49 -3.96 -1.05
CA GLN A 84 7.43 -4.81 -0.35
C GLN A 84 8.88 -4.36 -0.60
N ALA A 85 9.23 -4.07 -1.85
CA ALA A 85 10.57 -3.62 -2.20
C ALA A 85 10.92 -2.28 -1.52
N ILE A 86 9.96 -1.37 -1.44
CA ILE A 86 10.20 -0.06 -0.83
C ILE A 86 10.30 -0.18 0.69
N MET A 87 9.49 -1.03 1.31
CA MET A 87 9.56 -1.26 2.75
C MET A 87 10.94 -1.76 3.21
N GLU A 88 11.65 -2.44 2.35
CA GLU A 88 12.97 -2.99 2.68
C GLU A 88 14.12 -2.00 2.47
N GLN A 89 13.84 -0.81 1.96
CA GLN A 89 14.87 0.21 1.77
C GLN A 89 15.35 0.73 3.11
N LYS A 90 16.60 1.18 3.14
CA LYS A 90 17.23 1.73 4.34
C LYS A 90 17.57 3.19 4.13
N GLY A 91 18.00 3.87 5.19
CA GLY A 91 18.41 5.26 5.11
C GLY A 91 17.28 6.23 4.80
N GLY A 92 16.06 5.91 5.23
CA GLY A 92 14.90 6.78 5.03
C GLY A 92 14.20 6.58 3.69
N GLY A 93 14.63 5.60 2.89
CA GLY A 93 13.99 5.31 1.60
C GLY A 93 12.68 4.55 1.70
N ASN A 94 12.30 4.11 2.90
CA ASN A 94 11.13 3.27 3.14
C ASN A 94 9.92 4.06 3.61
N THR A 95 9.74 5.27 3.11
CA THR A 95 8.62 6.14 3.49
C THR A 95 7.62 6.27 2.35
N ILE A 96 6.38 6.68 2.70
CA ILE A 96 5.34 6.91 1.70
C ILE A 96 5.67 8.05 0.74
N GLU A 97 6.62 8.89 1.09
CA GLU A 97 7.05 9.99 0.22
C GLU A 97 7.64 9.48 -1.09
N TYR A 98 8.19 8.27 -1.09
CA TYR A 98 8.65 7.64 -2.32
C TYR A 98 7.51 7.57 -3.37
N PHE A 99 6.33 7.16 -2.94
CA PHE A 99 5.20 7.00 -3.87
C PHE A 99 4.66 8.33 -4.37
N VAL A 100 4.74 9.37 -3.56
CA VAL A 100 4.30 10.71 -3.95
C VAL A 100 5.27 11.33 -4.96
N ASN A 101 6.57 11.11 -4.74
CA ASN A 101 7.62 11.75 -5.52
C ASN A 101 8.05 10.97 -6.77
N THR A 102 7.58 9.73 -6.90
CA THR A 102 7.97 8.86 -8.02
C THR A 102 6.92 8.92 -9.12
N THR A 103 7.38 9.06 -10.36
CA THR A 103 6.50 8.99 -11.52
C THR A 103 6.40 7.54 -11.98
N PHE A 104 5.20 6.99 -11.95
CA PHE A 104 4.93 5.65 -12.47
C PHE A 104 4.43 5.73 -13.90
N ASN A 105 4.58 4.63 -14.63
CA ASN A 105 3.95 4.50 -15.95
C ASN A 105 2.44 4.68 -15.80
N TYR A 106 1.85 5.39 -16.74
CA TYR A 106 0.42 5.64 -16.73
C TYR A 106 -0.20 5.22 -18.07
N PRO A 107 -1.32 4.50 -18.09
CA PRO A 107 -2.06 4.00 -16.93
C PRO A 107 -1.55 2.63 -16.46
N THR A 108 -1.24 2.48 -15.18
CA THR A 108 -0.86 1.20 -14.58
C THR A 108 -1.48 1.08 -13.19
N MET A 109 -1.53 -0.15 -12.67
CA MET A 109 -2.00 -0.38 -11.29
C MET A 109 -1.03 0.16 -10.25
N ALA A 110 0.22 0.47 -10.62
CA ALA A 110 1.19 1.09 -9.71
C ALA A 110 0.70 2.45 -9.19
N GLU A 111 -0.16 3.15 -9.95
CA GLU A 111 -0.78 4.39 -9.49
C GLU A 111 -1.55 4.24 -8.18
N ALA A 112 -1.98 3.03 -7.84
CA ALA A 112 -2.66 2.79 -6.57
C ALA A 112 -1.81 3.24 -5.38
N TYR A 113 -0.49 3.05 -5.45
CA TYR A 113 0.43 3.46 -4.39
C TYR A 113 0.44 4.98 -4.21
N ARG A 114 0.49 5.71 -5.32
CA ARG A 114 0.48 7.18 -5.26
C ARG A 114 -0.84 7.70 -4.69
N VAL A 115 -1.95 7.16 -5.16
CA VAL A 115 -3.29 7.55 -4.69
C VAL A 115 -3.42 7.24 -3.19
N ALA A 116 -3.01 6.06 -2.76
CA ALA A 116 -3.07 5.68 -1.35
C ALA A 116 -2.18 6.57 -0.49
N ALA A 117 -0.95 6.87 -0.95
CA ALA A 117 -0.03 7.73 -0.21
C ALA A 117 -0.59 9.15 -0.06
N LEU A 118 -1.13 9.72 -1.13
CA LEU A 118 -1.74 11.06 -1.07
C LEU A 118 -2.97 11.07 -0.15
N ASN A 119 -3.79 10.03 -0.22
CA ASN A 119 -4.95 9.90 0.66
C ASN A 119 -4.50 9.88 2.13
N GLY A 120 -3.46 9.10 2.43
CA GLY A 120 -2.93 9.01 3.79
C GLY A 120 -2.34 10.33 4.28
N LEU A 121 -1.57 11.03 3.45
CA LEU A 121 -0.99 12.32 3.81
C LEU A 121 -2.08 13.35 4.12
N ASN A 122 -3.15 13.35 3.35
CA ASN A 122 -4.26 14.26 3.59
C ASN A 122 -4.95 14.02 4.93
N ARG A 123 -4.84 12.82 5.48
CA ARG A 123 -5.45 12.48 6.77
C ARG A 123 -4.62 12.96 7.98
N LEU A 124 -3.37 13.38 7.75
CA LEU A 124 -2.51 13.91 8.82
C LEU A 124 -2.88 15.33 9.22
N PHE A 125 -3.65 16.04 8.41
CA PHE A 125 -4.00 17.45 8.62
C PHE A 125 -5.46 17.63 9.01
#